data_19b519a1997a38ec2d86e4ca31798740
#
_entry.id   19b519a1997a38ec2d86e4ca31798740
#
_cell.length_a   1.000
_cell.length_b   1.000
_cell.length_c   1.000
_cell.angle_alpha   90.00
_cell.angle_beta   90.00
_cell.angle_gamma   90.00
#
_symmetry.space_group_name_H-M   'P 1'
#
loop_
_entity.id
_entity.type
_entity.pdbx_description
1 polymer ?
#
loop_
_entity_poly.entity_id
_entity_poly.type
_entity_poly.pdbx_seq_one_letter_code
_entity_poly.pdbx_strand_id
1 'polypeptide(L)'
;MVAIFFFYTFCGKIKNMRDKETEKNSIWTEFIEFIRDIVISFVVIFVVFHFLVRPVQVKGSSMFPTLKDGDFAFSNVLGKSIGNIKRFDIVIIHIPEKNEYIVKRVVGLPGETVEYRQDQLYIDGEGVQEPFFDEEYRQDYIQEYGNSFTSDIASITLGEDEYYCLGDNRPNSSDSRVYGPFHKDKISSKGLFVLFPFSEAGIKTW
;
A
#
# COMPACT_ATOMS: atom_id res chain seq x y z
N MET A 1 3.14 15.62 -14.67
CA MET A 1 3.20 17.08 -14.97
C MET A 1 4.61 17.65 -14.85
N VAL A 2 5.40 17.30 -13.83
CA VAL A 2 6.80 17.80 -13.64
C VAL A 2 7.75 17.37 -14.74
N ALA A 3 7.69 16.14 -15.25
CA ALA A 3 8.56 15.63 -16.31
C ALA A 3 8.34 16.31 -17.67
N ILE A 4 7.13 16.72 -17.98
CA ILE A 4 6.79 17.40 -19.23
C ILE A 4 7.32 18.84 -19.22
N PHE A 5 7.33 19.50 -18.07
CA PHE A 5 7.89 20.85 -17.90
C PHE A 5 9.42 20.85 -18.10
N PHE A 6 10.09 19.80 -17.64
CA PHE A 6 11.53 19.61 -17.85
C PHE A 6 11.89 19.40 -19.33
N PHE A 7 11.08 18.63 -20.06
CA PHE A 7 11.32 18.37 -21.48
C PHE A 7 11.13 19.62 -22.35
N TYR A 8 10.17 20.47 -22.03
CA TYR A 8 9.93 21.74 -22.74
C TYR A 8 11.04 22.77 -22.49
N THR A 9 11.54 22.86 -21.27
CA THR A 9 12.65 23.76 -20.92
C THR A 9 13.95 23.31 -21.58
N PHE A 10 14.18 22.01 -21.69
CA PHE A 10 15.35 21.41 -22.34
C PHE A 10 15.31 21.64 -23.87
N CYS A 11 14.17 21.43 -24.52
CA CYS A 11 14.02 21.61 -25.98
C CYS A 11 14.12 23.09 -26.41
N GLY A 12 13.62 24.01 -25.57
CA GLY A 12 13.76 25.46 -25.81
C GLY A 12 15.18 25.96 -25.71
N LYS A 13 16.00 25.39 -24.81
CA LYS A 13 17.40 25.75 -24.62
C LYS A 13 18.29 25.26 -25.77
N ILE A 14 18.02 24.11 -26.36
CA ILE A 14 18.76 23.56 -27.51
C ILE A 14 18.59 24.46 -28.76
N LYS A 15 17.43 25.07 -28.94
CA LYS A 15 17.14 25.93 -30.08
C LYS A 15 17.91 27.29 -30.03
N ASN A 16 18.27 27.73 -28.82
CA ASN A 16 18.97 29.00 -28.59
C ASN A 16 20.52 28.88 -28.69
N MET A 17 21.06 27.65 -28.75
CA MET A 17 22.51 27.40 -28.87
C MET A 17 23.07 27.59 -30.28
N ARG A 18 22.21 27.85 -31.29
CA ARG A 18 22.65 27.94 -32.70
C ARG A 18 23.13 29.33 -33.13
N ASP A 19 22.91 30.37 -32.30
CA ASP A 19 23.11 31.76 -32.73
C ASP A 19 24.13 32.57 -31.91
N LYS A 20 24.99 31.92 -31.13
CA LYS A 20 26.06 32.65 -30.39
C LYS A 20 27.43 32.00 -30.52
N GLU A 21 28.11 32.30 -31.61
CA GLU A 21 29.58 32.39 -31.63
C GLU A 21 29.99 33.61 -30.78
N THR A 22 30.30 33.38 -29.51
CA THR A 22 31.18 34.16 -28.61
C THR A 22 30.77 33.87 -27.17
N GLU A 23 31.53 33.01 -26.51
CA GLU A 23 31.97 33.10 -25.12
C GLU A 23 32.35 31.74 -24.54
N LYS A 24 33.63 31.52 -24.44
CA LYS A 24 34.22 30.33 -23.78
C LYS A 24 33.75 30.15 -22.31
N ASN A 25 33.17 31.22 -21.73
CA ASN A 25 32.61 31.21 -20.38
C ASN A 25 31.16 30.70 -20.33
N SER A 26 30.42 30.75 -21.44
CA SER A 26 29.01 30.30 -21.50
C SER A 26 28.87 28.78 -21.41
N ILE A 27 29.78 28.03 -22.05
CA ILE A 27 29.72 26.56 -22.08
C ILE A 27 29.94 25.96 -20.67
N TRP A 28 30.85 26.55 -19.90
CA TRP A 28 31.09 26.07 -18.53
C TRP A 28 29.93 26.37 -17.57
N THR A 29 29.28 27.51 -17.73
CA THR A 29 28.09 27.86 -16.94
C THR A 29 26.93 26.95 -17.28
N GLU A 30 26.68 26.66 -18.55
CA GLU A 30 25.65 25.74 -18.99
C GLU A 30 25.90 24.29 -18.50
N PHE A 31 27.18 23.88 -18.54
CA PHE A 31 27.58 22.57 -18.03
C PHE A 31 27.36 22.46 -16.49
N ILE A 32 27.74 23.49 -15.73
CA ILE A 32 27.55 23.56 -14.29
C ILE A 32 26.05 23.54 -13.96
N GLU A 33 25.22 24.30 -14.68
CA GLU A 33 23.77 24.28 -14.52
C GLU A 33 23.17 22.89 -14.79
N PHE A 34 23.62 22.23 -15.84
CA PHE A 34 23.18 20.88 -16.17
C PHE A 34 23.54 19.86 -15.08
N ILE A 35 24.78 19.90 -14.57
CA ILE A 35 25.21 19.04 -13.47
C ILE A 35 24.40 19.33 -12.20
N ARG A 36 24.17 20.61 -11.87
CA ARG A 36 23.33 21.02 -10.73
C ARG A 36 21.92 20.42 -10.85
N ASP A 37 21.29 20.52 -12.02
CA ASP A 37 19.94 20.04 -12.25
C ASP A 37 19.86 18.50 -12.13
N ILE A 38 20.88 17.79 -12.59
CA ILE A 38 21.03 16.35 -12.36
C ILE A 38 21.14 16.04 -10.86
N VAL A 39 22.02 16.73 -10.14
CA VAL A 39 22.22 16.51 -8.70
C VAL A 39 20.92 16.79 -7.93
N ILE A 40 20.24 17.89 -8.23
CA ILE A 40 18.94 18.21 -7.61
C ILE A 40 17.92 17.09 -7.88
N SER A 41 17.84 16.62 -9.13
CA SER A 41 16.93 15.53 -9.50
C SER A 41 17.23 14.24 -8.72
N PHE A 42 18.50 13.87 -8.61
CA PHE A 42 18.92 12.71 -7.80
C PHE A 42 18.59 12.88 -6.33
N VAL A 43 18.82 14.07 -5.75
CA VAL A 43 18.48 14.36 -4.35
C VAL A 43 16.97 14.24 -4.12
N VAL A 44 16.15 14.81 -5.01
CA VAL A 44 14.69 14.73 -4.92
C VAL A 44 14.23 13.29 -5.00
N ILE A 45 14.71 12.51 -5.98
CA ILE A 45 14.38 11.09 -6.14
C ILE A 45 14.80 10.32 -4.88
N PHE A 46 16.01 10.54 -4.39
CA PHE A 46 16.51 9.88 -3.18
C PHE A 46 15.62 10.18 -1.96
N VAL A 47 15.24 11.44 -1.76
CA VAL A 47 14.35 11.85 -0.65
C VAL A 47 12.99 11.18 -0.77
N VAL A 48 12.40 11.16 -1.97
CA VAL A 48 11.11 10.50 -2.21
C VAL A 48 11.20 9.01 -1.88
N PHE A 49 12.17 8.28 -2.44
CA PHE A 49 12.29 6.84 -2.23
C PHE A 49 12.74 6.47 -0.81
N HIS A 50 13.48 7.33 -0.14
CA HIS A 50 13.97 7.04 1.22
C HIS A 50 12.92 7.34 2.29
N PHE A 51 12.15 8.42 2.15
CA PHE A 51 11.25 8.89 3.20
C PHE A 51 9.76 8.66 2.94
N LEU A 52 9.33 8.62 1.68
CA LEU A 52 7.92 8.59 1.33
C LEU A 52 7.41 7.20 0.94
N VAL A 53 8.26 6.41 0.30
CA VAL A 53 7.83 5.15 -0.34
C VAL A 53 8.78 4.02 0.04
N ARG A 54 8.23 2.86 0.39
CA ARG A 54 9.03 1.65 0.59
C ARG A 54 8.68 0.60 -0.45
N PRO A 55 9.67 0.04 -1.15
CA PRO A 55 9.43 -1.12 -2.00
C PRO A 55 9.07 -2.32 -1.13
N VAL A 56 8.08 -3.07 -1.56
CA VAL A 56 7.56 -4.25 -0.88
C VAL A 56 7.36 -5.35 -1.92
N GLN A 57 7.83 -6.54 -1.63
CA GLN A 57 7.47 -7.73 -2.36
C GLN A 57 6.47 -8.53 -1.54
N VAL A 58 5.30 -8.78 -2.11
CA VAL A 58 4.26 -9.60 -1.48
C VAL A 58 4.75 -11.05 -1.42
N LYS A 59 4.66 -11.64 -0.24
CA LYS A 59 4.99 -13.06 -0.03
C LYS A 59 3.79 -13.78 0.58
N GLY A 60 3.46 -14.92 -0.02
CA GLY A 60 2.36 -15.77 0.39
C GLY A 60 1.01 -15.33 -0.20
N SER A 61 0.00 -16.12 0.10
CA SER A 61 -1.34 -16.04 -0.51
C SER A 61 -2.40 -15.38 0.39
N SER A 62 -2.02 -14.84 1.55
CA SER A 62 -3.00 -14.37 2.55
C SER A 62 -3.88 -13.20 2.09
N MET A 63 -3.46 -12.48 1.04
CA MET A 63 -4.20 -11.36 0.45
C MET A 63 -4.76 -11.67 -0.93
N PHE A 64 -4.69 -12.94 -1.36
CA PHE A 64 -5.30 -13.39 -2.62
C PHE A 64 -6.84 -13.23 -2.56
N PRO A 65 -7.51 -12.84 -3.66
CA PRO A 65 -6.98 -12.52 -4.99
C PRO A 65 -6.51 -11.07 -5.15
N THR A 66 -6.70 -10.19 -4.14
CA THR A 66 -6.36 -8.75 -4.21
C THR A 66 -4.87 -8.52 -4.46
N LEU A 67 -4.02 -9.30 -3.78
CA LEU A 67 -2.56 -9.32 -3.97
C LEU A 67 -2.11 -10.77 -4.16
N LYS A 68 -1.21 -10.97 -5.11
CA LYS A 68 -0.66 -12.30 -5.44
C LYS A 68 0.77 -12.44 -4.92
N ASP A 69 1.17 -13.67 -4.66
CA ASP A 69 2.56 -13.97 -4.32
C ASP A 69 3.50 -13.52 -5.44
N GLY A 70 4.57 -12.82 -5.06
CA GLY A 70 5.52 -12.23 -6.01
C GLY A 70 5.20 -10.82 -6.50
N ASP A 71 4.01 -10.26 -6.20
CA ASP A 71 3.67 -8.89 -6.57
C ASP A 71 4.71 -7.91 -6.00
N PHE A 72 5.19 -7.01 -6.87
CA PHE A 72 6.08 -5.93 -6.46
C PHE A 72 5.29 -4.63 -6.34
N ALA A 73 5.30 -4.05 -5.15
CA ALA A 73 4.50 -2.90 -4.80
C ALA A 73 5.32 -1.82 -4.07
N PHE A 74 4.79 -0.62 -4.05
CA PHE A 74 5.25 0.45 -3.18
C PHE A 74 4.22 0.75 -2.11
N SER A 75 4.66 0.87 -0.86
CA SER A 75 3.82 1.30 0.24
C SER A 75 4.07 2.75 0.61
N ASN A 76 3.00 3.44 1.01
CA ASN A 76 3.07 4.84 1.46
C ASN A 76 3.32 4.90 2.97
N VAL A 77 4.55 5.27 3.34
CA VAL A 77 4.95 5.39 4.75
C VAL A 77 4.29 6.59 5.43
N LEU A 78 4.11 7.69 4.70
CA LEU A 78 3.47 8.90 5.25
C LEU A 78 1.97 8.73 5.44
N GLY A 79 1.34 7.84 4.66
CA GLY A 79 -0.10 7.59 4.76
C GLY A 79 -0.58 7.20 6.16
N LYS A 80 0.29 6.54 6.95
CA LYS A 80 0.05 6.25 8.37
C LYS A 80 0.00 7.51 9.25
N SER A 81 0.86 8.49 8.95
CA SER A 81 1.06 9.67 9.80
C SER A 81 0.15 10.84 9.43
N ILE A 82 -0.19 10.98 8.14
CA ILE A 82 -0.93 12.14 7.60
C ILE A 82 -2.43 11.86 7.49
N GLY A 83 -2.85 10.60 7.41
CA GLY A 83 -4.25 10.22 7.28
C GLY A 83 -4.66 9.17 8.31
N ASN A 84 -5.89 9.27 8.80
CA ASN A 84 -6.45 8.22 9.64
C ASN A 84 -6.55 6.92 8.83
N ILE A 85 -6.21 5.81 9.47
CA ILE A 85 -6.48 4.47 8.92
C ILE A 85 -7.99 4.30 8.90
N LYS A 86 -8.52 3.90 7.75
CA LYS A 86 -9.96 3.68 7.54
C LYS A 86 -10.25 2.19 7.45
N ARG A 87 -11.51 1.84 7.66
CA ARG A 87 -11.99 0.49 7.40
C ARG A 87 -11.71 0.11 5.94
N PHE A 88 -11.24 -1.10 5.75
CA PHE A 88 -10.83 -1.72 4.50
C PHE A 88 -9.52 -1.21 3.89
N ASP A 89 -8.81 -0.28 4.53
CA ASP A 89 -7.45 0.03 4.12
C ASP A 89 -6.54 -1.20 4.18
N ILE A 90 -5.68 -1.36 3.19
CA ILE A 90 -4.61 -2.35 3.23
C ILE A 90 -3.44 -1.75 3.99
N VAL A 91 -2.95 -2.47 4.98
CA VAL A 91 -1.86 -2.04 5.87
C VAL A 91 -0.73 -3.06 5.91
N ILE A 92 0.49 -2.58 6.15
CA ILE A 92 1.65 -3.42 6.44
C ILE A 92 1.89 -3.37 7.94
N ILE A 93 1.92 -4.54 8.56
CA ILE A 93 2.04 -4.72 10.00
C ILE A 93 3.38 -5.39 10.28
N HIS A 94 4.13 -4.87 11.22
CA HIS A 94 5.36 -5.48 11.74
C HIS A 94 5.03 -6.43 12.89
N ILE A 95 5.51 -7.67 12.81
CA ILE A 95 5.44 -8.68 13.86
C ILE A 95 6.83 -8.81 14.49
N PRO A 96 7.11 -8.12 15.61
CA PRO A 96 8.47 -8.07 16.19
C PRO A 96 8.98 -9.45 16.57
N GLU A 97 8.11 -10.31 17.09
CA GLU A 97 8.44 -11.64 17.59
C GLU A 97 9.00 -12.57 16.50
N LYS A 98 8.64 -12.30 15.23
CA LYS A 98 9.11 -13.05 14.06
C LYS A 98 10.06 -12.24 13.18
N ASN A 99 10.25 -10.93 13.49
CA ASN A 99 10.94 -9.96 12.66
C ASN A 99 10.41 -9.97 11.20
N GLU A 100 9.08 -10.01 11.06
CA GLU A 100 8.38 -10.21 9.81
C GLU A 100 7.40 -9.07 9.57
N TYR A 101 7.17 -8.75 8.29
CA TYR A 101 6.14 -7.81 7.87
C TYR A 101 5.04 -8.59 7.15
N ILE A 102 3.80 -8.38 7.58
CA ILE A 102 2.62 -8.99 6.96
C ILE A 102 1.73 -7.91 6.36
N VAL A 103 1.04 -8.26 5.29
CA VAL A 103 0.06 -7.38 4.64
C VAL A 103 -1.32 -7.89 5.00
N LYS A 104 -2.19 -7.00 5.51
CA LYS A 104 -3.57 -7.31 5.92
C LYS A 104 -4.50 -6.15 5.61
N ARG A 105 -5.79 -6.42 5.64
CA ARG A 105 -6.86 -5.43 5.49
C ARG A 105 -7.48 -5.12 6.84
N VAL A 106 -7.69 -3.85 7.12
CA VAL A 106 -8.37 -3.38 8.34
C VAL A 106 -9.86 -3.65 8.23
N VAL A 107 -10.43 -4.42 9.15
CA VAL A 107 -11.87 -4.68 9.23
C VAL A 107 -12.52 -4.05 10.45
N GLY A 108 -11.77 -3.85 11.54
CA GLY A 108 -12.22 -3.16 12.75
C GLY A 108 -11.34 -1.97 13.07
N LEU A 109 -11.95 -0.88 13.51
CA LEU A 109 -11.30 0.37 13.92
C LEU A 109 -11.27 0.49 15.44
N PRO A 110 -10.41 1.37 16.01
CA PRO A 110 -10.33 1.60 17.44
C PRO A 110 -11.69 1.89 18.08
N GLY A 111 -11.96 1.22 19.20
CA GLY A 111 -13.18 1.38 19.98
C GLY A 111 -14.39 0.59 19.48
N GLU A 112 -14.30 -0.03 18.33
CA GLU A 112 -15.41 -0.79 17.74
C GLU A 112 -15.47 -2.23 18.27
N THR A 113 -16.66 -2.80 18.23
CA THR A 113 -16.88 -4.22 18.50
C THR A 113 -17.02 -4.99 17.20
N VAL A 114 -16.08 -5.90 16.94
CA VAL A 114 -16.01 -6.72 15.72
C VAL A 114 -16.53 -8.12 16.00
N GLU A 115 -17.36 -8.63 15.11
CA GLU A 115 -17.89 -9.99 15.16
C GLU A 115 -18.08 -10.54 13.74
N TYR A 116 -17.88 -11.84 13.54
CA TYR A 116 -18.30 -12.55 12.34
C TYR A 116 -19.26 -13.67 12.70
N ARG A 117 -20.40 -13.70 12.00
CA ARG A 117 -21.38 -14.76 12.09
C ARG A 117 -21.86 -15.16 10.70
N GLN A 118 -21.81 -16.43 10.40
CA GLN A 118 -22.29 -16.97 9.13
C GLN A 118 -21.75 -16.21 7.92
N ASP A 119 -20.44 -15.99 7.90
CA ASP A 119 -19.74 -15.29 6.81
C ASP A 119 -20.05 -13.80 6.66
N GLN A 120 -20.75 -13.20 7.63
CA GLN A 120 -21.12 -11.80 7.65
C GLN A 120 -20.35 -11.05 8.73
N LEU A 121 -19.73 -9.92 8.36
CA LEU A 121 -19.11 -8.97 9.28
C LEU A 121 -20.17 -8.14 10.00
N TYR A 122 -20.02 -8.02 11.32
CA TYR A 122 -20.79 -7.10 12.17
C TYR A 122 -19.83 -6.15 12.88
N ILE A 123 -20.17 -4.87 12.87
CA ILE A 123 -19.48 -3.81 13.62
C ILE A 123 -20.52 -3.14 14.51
N ASP A 124 -20.24 -3.15 15.81
CA ASP A 124 -21.17 -2.64 16.85
C ASP A 124 -22.58 -3.22 16.75
N GLY A 125 -22.66 -4.49 16.29
CA GLY A 125 -23.90 -5.21 16.07
C GLY A 125 -24.60 -4.95 14.73
N GLU A 126 -24.09 -4.04 13.91
CA GLU A 126 -24.64 -3.74 12.57
C GLU A 126 -23.89 -4.50 11.48
N GLY A 127 -24.61 -5.11 10.54
CA GLY A 127 -24.03 -5.85 9.42
C GLY A 127 -23.32 -4.92 8.45
N VAL A 128 -22.06 -5.19 8.15
CA VAL A 128 -21.23 -4.39 7.24
C VAL A 128 -20.87 -5.20 6.00
N GLN A 129 -21.11 -4.62 4.82
CA GLN A 129 -20.70 -5.23 3.56
C GLN A 129 -19.21 -5.10 3.34
N GLU A 130 -18.59 -6.09 2.74
CA GLU A 130 -17.18 -6.15 2.39
C GLU A 130 -17.00 -6.12 0.87
N PRO A 131 -17.05 -4.93 0.24
CA PRO A 131 -17.17 -4.77 -1.22
C PRO A 131 -15.90 -5.14 -2.00
N PHE A 132 -14.80 -5.42 -1.31
CA PHE A 132 -13.51 -5.80 -1.92
C PHE A 132 -13.39 -7.29 -2.21
N PHE A 133 -14.33 -8.12 -1.74
CA PHE A 133 -14.29 -9.54 -2.05
C PHE A 133 -14.53 -9.82 -3.52
N ASP A 134 -13.71 -10.70 -4.06
CA ASP A 134 -14.00 -11.40 -5.30
C ASP A 134 -15.06 -12.45 -4.97
N GLU A 135 -16.29 -12.17 -5.36
CA GLU A 135 -17.43 -13.01 -5.01
C GLU A 135 -17.38 -14.37 -5.74
N GLU A 136 -16.80 -14.43 -6.94
CA GLU A 136 -16.59 -15.67 -7.67
C GLU A 136 -15.63 -16.58 -6.88
N TYR A 137 -14.48 -16.06 -6.46
CA TYR A 137 -13.51 -16.79 -5.65
C TYR A 137 -14.09 -17.27 -4.32
N ARG A 138 -14.90 -16.43 -3.67
CA ARG A 138 -15.57 -16.78 -2.40
C ARG A 138 -16.57 -17.91 -2.58
N GLN A 139 -17.41 -17.85 -3.61
CA GLN A 139 -18.42 -18.87 -3.90
C GLN A 139 -17.78 -20.19 -4.32
N ASP A 140 -16.73 -20.14 -5.14
CA ASP A 140 -15.97 -21.34 -5.53
C ASP A 140 -15.41 -22.06 -4.31
N TYR A 141 -14.84 -21.32 -3.36
CA TYR A 141 -14.34 -21.89 -2.12
C TYR A 141 -15.46 -22.58 -1.31
N ILE A 142 -16.60 -21.90 -1.11
CA ILE A 142 -17.74 -22.43 -0.35
C ILE A 142 -18.28 -23.69 -1.03
N GLN A 143 -18.37 -23.69 -2.36
CA GLN A 143 -18.85 -24.84 -3.14
C GLN A 143 -17.89 -26.03 -3.05
N GLU A 144 -16.57 -25.78 -3.12
CA GLU A 144 -15.57 -26.84 -3.11
C GLU A 144 -15.41 -27.50 -1.74
N TYR A 145 -15.40 -26.69 -0.66
CA TYR A 145 -15.06 -27.17 0.67
C TYR A 145 -16.27 -27.30 1.61
N GLY A 146 -17.44 -26.77 1.24
CA GLY A 146 -18.67 -26.85 2.04
C GLY A 146 -18.61 -26.07 3.35
N ASN A 147 -17.63 -25.19 3.52
CA ASN A 147 -17.40 -24.40 4.74
C ASN A 147 -17.62 -22.91 4.45
N SER A 148 -17.89 -22.13 5.51
CA SER A 148 -17.90 -20.67 5.40
C SER A 148 -16.51 -20.16 4.98
N PHE A 149 -16.49 -19.13 4.14
CA PHE A 149 -15.23 -18.49 3.67
C PHE A 149 -14.50 -17.78 4.82
N THR A 150 -15.25 -17.09 5.68
CA THR A 150 -14.74 -16.53 6.93
C THR A 150 -15.33 -17.32 8.11
N SER A 151 -14.45 -17.88 8.93
CA SER A 151 -14.89 -18.55 10.18
C SER A 151 -15.54 -17.56 11.12
N ASP A 152 -16.50 -18.03 11.93
CA ASP A 152 -17.10 -17.21 12.97
C ASP A 152 -16.05 -16.68 13.94
N ILE A 153 -16.18 -15.42 14.31
CA ILE A 153 -15.34 -14.71 15.26
C ILE A 153 -16.24 -14.20 16.37
N ALA A 154 -15.97 -14.63 17.60
CA ALA A 154 -16.68 -14.13 18.76
C ALA A 154 -16.52 -12.62 18.88
N SER A 155 -17.55 -11.95 19.38
CA SER A 155 -17.55 -10.50 19.58
C SER A 155 -16.33 -10.05 20.39
N ILE A 156 -15.54 -9.13 19.83
CA ILE A 156 -14.35 -8.55 20.46
C ILE A 156 -14.40 -7.03 20.35
N THR A 157 -14.32 -6.33 21.49
CA THR A 157 -14.25 -4.88 21.54
C THR A 157 -12.79 -4.43 21.50
N LEU A 158 -12.45 -3.56 20.54
CA LEU A 158 -11.12 -3.05 20.32
C LEU A 158 -10.78 -1.88 21.25
N GLY A 159 -9.53 -1.82 21.70
CA GLY A 159 -9.01 -0.67 22.44
C GLY A 159 -8.89 0.58 21.55
N GLU A 160 -8.56 1.74 22.18
CA GLU A 160 -8.49 3.04 21.51
C GLU A 160 -7.40 3.14 20.42
N ASP A 161 -6.41 2.26 20.45
CA ASP A 161 -5.31 2.19 19.46
C ASP A 161 -5.22 0.83 18.77
N GLU A 162 -6.26 0.02 18.83
CA GLU A 162 -6.28 -1.33 18.27
C GLU A 162 -7.08 -1.41 16.98
N TYR A 163 -6.53 -2.18 16.05
CA TYR A 163 -7.13 -2.47 14.75
C TYR A 163 -7.30 -3.97 14.58
N TYR A 164 -8.46 -4.38 14.10
CA TYR A 164 -8.68 -5.77 13.72
C TYR A 164 -8.41 -5.93 12.22
N CYS A 165 -7.40 -6.73 11.88
CA CYS A 165 -6.92 -6.84 10.51
C CYS A 165 -7.00 -8.28 10.05
N LEU A 166 -7.59 -8.52 8.89
CA LEU A 166 -7.74 -9.84 8.27
C LEU A 166 -7.06 -9.91 6.90
N GLY A 167 -6.69 -11.12 6.49
CA GLY A 167 -6.31 -11.37 5.11
C GLY A 167 -7.54 -11.49 4.22
N ASP A 168 -7.42 -11.13 2.95
CA ASP A 168 -8.50 -11.28 1.98
C ASP A 168 -8.76 -12.75 1.65
N ASN A 169 -7.71 -13.57 1.68
CA ASN A 169 -7.82 -15.03 1.63
C ASN A 169 -8.16 -15.57 3.03
N ARG A 170 -9.40 -15.40 3.45
CA ARG A 170 -9.87 -15.73 4.79
C ARG A 170 -9.48 -17.12 5.26
N PRO A 171 -9.64 -18.18 4.43
CA PRO A 171 -9.27 -19.54 4.85
C PRO A 171 -7.76 -19.73 5.04
N ASN A 172 -6.94 -18.99 4.33
CA ASN A 172 -5.49 -19.17 4.27
C ASN A 172 -4.73 -17.94 4.78
N SER A 173 -5.15 -17.39 5.92
CA SER A 173 -4.51 -16.22 6.50
C SER A 173 -4.26 -16.38 8.00
N SER A 174 -3.00 -16.12 8.41
CA SER A 174 -2.66 -15.83 9.80
C SER A 174 -2.76 -14.32 10.02
N ASP A 175 -3.76 -13.90 10.80
CA ASP A 175 -4.15 -12.52 11.01
C ASP A 175 -4.66 -12.27 12.43
N SER A 176 -5.50 -11.27 12.67
CA SER A 176 -6.02 -10.97 14.01
C SER A 176 -6.76 -12.12 14.69
N ARG A 177 -7.24 -13.11 13.94
CA ARG A 177 -7.83 -14.33 14.50
C ARG A 177 -6.80 -15.17 15.26
N VAL A 178 -5.52 -15.05 14.85
CA VAL A 178 -4.38 -15.79 15.46
C VAL A 178 -3.58 -14.91 16.41
N TYR A 179 -3.34 -13.65 16.02
CA TYR A 179 -2.47 -12.74 16.76
C TYR A 179 -3.20 -11.80 17.72
N GLY A 180 -4.53 -11.77 17.67
CA GLY A 180 -5.32 -10.74 18.33
C GLY A 180 -5.30 -9.40 17.55
N PRO A 181 -5.95 -8.36 18.09
CA PRO A 181 -5.90 -7.01 17.52
C PRO A 181 -4.48 -6.48 17.44
N PHE A 182 -4.20 -5.69 16.41
CA PHE A 182 -2.89 -5.05 16.21
C PHE A 182 -2.92 -3.62 16.72
N HIS A 183 -1.96 -3.28 17.57
CA HIS A 183 -1.78 -1.93 18.04
C HIS A 183 -1.26 -1.01 16.90
N LYS A 184 -1.68 0.25 16.90
CA LYS A 184 -1.36 1.25 15.86
C LYS A 184 0.14 1.41 15.58
N ASP A 185 0.98 1.27 16.59
CA ASP A 185 2.44 1.37 16.45
C ASP A 185 3.04 0.25 15.60
N LYS A 186 2.42 -0.94 15.59
CA LYS A 186 2.83 -2.08 14.76
C LYS A 186 2.49 -1.86 13.27
N ILE A 187 1.58 -0.96 12.94
CA ILE A 187 1.25 -0.62 11.56
C ILE A 187 2.35 0.28 10.98
N SER A 188 3.12 -0.25 10.03
CA SER A 188 4.29 0.43 9.46
C SER A 188 3.93 1.37 8.33
N SER A 189 2.93 1.02 7.51
CA SER A 189 2.48 1.83 6.36
C SER A 189 1.06 1.47 5.94
N LYS A 190 0.47 2.32 5.10
CA LYS A 190 -0.90 2.21 4.61
C LYS A 190 -0.94 2.38 3.11
N GLY A 191 -1.78 1.57 2.45
CA GLY A 191 -1.96 1.57 1.00
C GLY A 191 -0.79 0.94 0.26
N LEU A 192 -1.09 0.28 -0.83
CA LEU A 192 -0.13 -0.36 -1.72
C LEU A 192 -0.42 0.06 -3.16
N PHE A 193 0.63 0.47 -3.87
CA PHE A 193 0.62 0.63 -5.31
C PHE A 193 1.38 -0.54 -5.92
N VAL A 194 0.67 -1.47 -6.54
CA VAL A 194 1.29 -2.59 -7.27
C VAL A 194 1.86 -2.06 -8.56
N LEU A 195 3.17 -2.30 -8.77
CA LEU A 195 3.88 -1.90 -9.97
C LEU A 195 4.00 -3.06 -10.96
N PHE A 196 4.25 -4.26 -10.45
CA PHE A 196 4.45 -5.46 -11.26
C PHE A 196 3.75 -6.68 -10.64
N PRO A 197 3.10 -7.54 -11.44
CA PRO A 197 3.01 -7.49 -12.91
C PRO A 197 2.16 -6.32 -13.41
N PHE A 198 2.46 -5.80 -14.60
CA PHE A 198 1.77 -4.63 -15.16
C PHE A 198 0.27 -4.85 -15.39
N SER A 199 -0.17 -6.11 -15.53
CA SER A 199 -1.59 -6.46 -15.62
C SER A 199 -2.37 -6.18 -14.32
N GLU A 200 -1.67 -6.13 -13.19
CA GLU A 200 -2.23 -5.89 -11.86
C GLU A 200 -1.87 -4.48 -11.34
N ALA A 201 -1.15 -3.69 -12.17
CA ALA A 201 -0.65 -2.40 -11.73
C ALA A 201 -1.76 -1.45 -11.34
N GLY A 202 -1.64 -0.84 -10.16
CA GLY A 202 -2.61 0.10 -9.65
C GLY A 202 -2.55 0.28 -8.13
N ILE A 203 -3.35 1.23 -7.66
CA ILE A 203 -3.49 1.48 -6.23
C ILE A 203 -4.44 0.41 -5.67
N LYS A 204 -3.94 -0.38 -4.76
CA LYS A 204 -4.72 -1.34 -3.98
C LYS A 204 -5.05 -0.68 -2.63
N THR A 205 -6.00 0.19 -2.66
CA THR A 205 -6.71 0.73 -1.49
C THR A 205 -8.18 0.51 -1.75
N TRP A 206 -8.94 0.62 -0.75
CA TRP A 206 -10.38 0.66 -0.91
C TRP A 206 -10.92 2.01 -0.47
#